data_1b2b7d11d61767c59567ac32d7d7c3c5
#
_entry.id   1b2b7d11d61767c59567ac32d7d7c3c5
#
_cell.length_a   1.000
_cell.length_b   1.000
_cell.length_c   1.000
_cell.angle_alpha   90.00
_cell.angle_beta   90.00
_cell.angle_gamma   90.00
#
_symmetry.space_group_name_H-M   'P 1'
#
loop_
_entity.id
_entity.type
_entity.pdbx_description
1 polymer ?
#
loop_
_entity_poly.entity_id
_entity_poly.type
_entity_poly.pdbx_seq_one_letter_code
_entity_poly.pdbx_strand_id
1 'polypeptide(L)'
;DGLMQGEYKLYYESGELESTVNYVDNLRQGELKGYYKSGELQLTENYVDGLLQGEYKLYYESGELISTSNYVDDVQKGEMKTYYESGELQLTTNIVNGLMQGEYKYYYESGELQMRVNSVDDLKQGEMKAYYKSGELQATINYVDNLMQGEMKIYYESGQLISTTNYVDDLRQGESK
;
A
#
# COMPACT_ATOMS: atom_id res chain seq x y z
N ASP A 1 35.46 -18.57 15.16
CA ASP A 1 34.92 -19.22 13.96
C ASP A 1 34.35 -18.26 12.91
N GLY A 2 34.42 -16.92 13.12
CA GLY A 2 34.13 -15.91 12.08
C GLY A 2 32.64 -15.70 11.72
N LEU A 3 31.70 -16.29 12.47
CA LEU A 3 30.27 -16.09 12.28
C LEU A 3 29.82 -14.82 13.02
N MET A 4 28.95 -14.02 12.40
CA MET A 4 28.32 -12.88 13.04
C MET A 4 27.37 -13.37 14.15
N GLN A 5 27.54 -12.82 15.36
CA GLN A 5 26.77 -13.18 16.55
C GLN A 5 26.44 -11.91 17.34
N GLY A 6 25.21 -11.80 17.82
CA GLY A 6 24.79 -10.71 18.69
C GLY A 6 24.33 -9.47 17.95
N GLU A 7 24.17 -8.37 18.68
CA GLU A 7 23.67 -7.10 18.16
C GLU A 7 24.67 -6.44 17.21
N TYR A 8 24.19 -6.05 16.03
CA TYR A 8 24.92 -5.29 15.02
C TYR A 8 24.28 -3.92 14.87
N LYS A 9 25.09 -2.87 14.85
CA LYS A 9 24.68 -1.49 14.68
C LYS A 9 25.36 -0.91 13.46
N LEU A 10 24.57 -0.30 12.58
CA LEU A 10 25.05 0.49 11.47
C LEU A 10 24.83 1.97 11.77
N TYR A 11 25.77 2.80 11.33
CA TYR A 11 25.72 4.24 11.54
C TYR A 11 25.85 4.97 10.22
N TYR A 12 25.15 6.09 10.08
CA TYR A 12 25.36 7.03 8.99
C TYR A 12 26.80 7.57 9.01
N GLU A 13 27.29 8.06 7.87
CA GLU A 13 28.61 8.68 7.78
C GLU A 13 28.78 9.88 8.74
N SER A 14 27.66 10.53 9.08
CA SER A 14 27.58 11.64 10.05
C SER A 14 27.63 11.19 11.52
N GLY A 15 27.50 9.89 11.78
CA GLY A 15 27.68 9.28 13.10
C GLY A 15 26.40 8.90 13.84
N GLU A 16 25.22 9.28 13.32
CA GLU A 16 23.92 8.88 13.90
C GLU A 16 23.65 7.40 13.63
N LEU A 17 22.88 6.76 14.52
CA LEU A 17 22.48 5.37 14.35
C LEU A 17 21.54 5.23 13.12
N GLU A 18 21.92 4.37 12.17
CA GLU A 18 21.12 4.07 10.97
C GLU A 18 20.24 2.83 11.18
N SER A 19 20.78 1.77 11.79
CA SER A 19 20.01 0.58 12.07
C SER A 19 20.57 -0.30 13.18
N THR A 20 19.70 -1.14 13.75
CA THR A 20 20.08 -2.22 14.67
C THR A 20 19.45 -3.52 14.25
N VAL A 21 20.18 -4.63 14.34
CA VAL A 21 19.68 -5.98 14.10
C VAL A 21 20.50 -6.98 14.89
N ASN A 22 19.92 -8.09 15.29
CA ASN A 22 20.64 -9.18 15.93
C ASN A 22 21.00 -10.28 14.91
N TYR A 23 22.19 -10.88 15.06
CA TYR A 23 22.63 -12.01 14.26
C TYR A 23 22.87 -13.25 15.13
N VAL A 24 22.48 -14.42 14.58
CA VAL A 24 22.85 -15.74 15.08
C VAL A 24 23.38 -16.53 13.90
N ASP A 25 24.62 -16.99 13.97
CA ASP A 25 25.30 -17.77 12.92
C ASP A 25 25.21 -17.13 11.51
N ASN A 26 25.45 -15.82 11.40
CA ASN A 26 25.33 -15.01 10.19
C ASN A 26 23.89 -14.74 9.70
N LEU A 27 22.87 -15.27 10.37
CA LEU A 27 21.48 -15.04 10.02
C LEU A 27 20.88 -13.93 10.88
N ARG A 28 20.08 -13.04 10.27
CA ARG A 28 19.30 -12.05 11.02
C ARG A 28 18.28 -12.77 11.89
N GLN A 29 18.14 -12.33 13.16
CA GLN A 29 17.21 -12.89 14.13
C GLN A 29 16.56 -11.77 14.93
N GLY A 30 15.23 -11.84 15.08
CA GLY A 30 14.45 -10.87 15.84
C GLY A 30 14.23 -9.57 15.10
N GLU A 31 13.97 -8.52 15.86
CA GLU A 31 13.59 -7.21 15.34
C GLU A 31 14.81 -6.46 14.76
N LEU A 32 14.64 -5.96 13.52
CA LEU A 32 15.48 -4.92 12.94
C LEU A 32 14.76 -3.58 13.09
N LYS A 33 15.49 -2.56 13.53
CA LYS A 33 15.03 -1.17 13.54
C LYS A 33 15.93 -0.34 12.65
N GLY A 34 15.32 0.43 11.75
CA GLY A 34 15.97 1.47 10.96
C GLY A 34 15.55 2.85 11.46
N TYR A 35 16.43 3.81 11.35
CA TYR A 35 16.23 5.17 11.85
C TYR A 35 16.58 6.20 10.79
N TYR A 36 15.87 7.32 10.80
CA TYR A 36 16.25 8.52 10.07
C TYR A 36 17.52 9.16 10.69
N LYS A 37 18.16 10.06 9.96
CA LYS A 37 19.31 10.83 10.51
C LYS A 37 18.93 11.69 11.71
N SER A 38 17.67 12.09 11.83
CA SER A 38 17.13 12.76 13.01
C SER A 38 17.12 11.90 14.27
N GLY A 39 17.26 10.58 14.11
CA GLY A 39 17.13 9.59 15.17
C GLY A 39 15.72 9.02 15.33
N GLU A 40 14.73 9.55 14.61
CA GLU A 40 13.36 9.02 14.62
C GLU A 40 13.32 7.66 13.92
N LEU A 41 12.41 6.79 14.40
CA LEU A 41 12.21 5.45 13.85
C LEU A 41 11.69 5.55 12.41
N GLN A 42 12.37 4.87 11.46
CA GLN A 42 12.00 4.83 10.05
C GLN A 42 11.28 3.54 9.70
N LEU A 43 11.77 2.41 10.21
CA LEU A 43 11.16 1.11 9.92
C LEU A 43 11.36 0.10 11.05
N THR A 44 10.45 -0.87 11.11
CA THR A 44 10.64 -2.10 11.89
C THR A 44 10.34 -3.31 11.03
N GLU A 45 11.18 -4.32 11.15
CA GLU A 45 11.09 -5.63 10.50
C GLU A 45 11.38 -6.71 11.53
N ASN A 46 10.87 -7.91 11.32
CA ASN A 46 11.22 -9.05 12.17
C ASN A 46 11.77 -10.19 11.33
N TYR A 47 12.84 -10.82 11.80
CA TYR A 47 13.54 -11.91 11.10
C TYR A 47 13.56 -13.18 11.94
N VAL A 48 13.37 -14.32 11.25
CA VAL A 48 13.58 -15.65 11.80
C VAL A 48 14.48 -16.41 10.81
N ASP A 49 15.63 -16.87 11.26
CA ASP A 49 16.63 -17.59 10.45
C ASP A 49 16.98 -16.87 9.13
N GLY A 50 17.10 -15.54 9.21
CA GLY A 50 17.46 -14.70 8.08
C GLY A 50 16.31 -14.29 7.15
N LEU A 51 15.11 -14.87 7.31
CA LEU A 51 13.93 -14.58 6.52
C LEU A 51 13.02 -13.56 7.23
N LEU A 52 12.44 -12.63 6.47
CA LEU A 52 11.50 -11.65 6.98
C LEU A 52 10.19 -12.34 7.38
N GLN A 53 9.77 -12.17 8.64
CA GLN A 53 8.61 -12.81 9.24
C GLN A 53 7.79 -11.83 10.06
N GLY A 54 6.47 -11.87 9.91
CA GLY A 54 5.56 -11.06 10.72
C GLY A 54 5.42 -9.64 10.19
N GLU A 55 5.14 -8.72 11.10
CA GLU A 55 4.77 -7.35 10.77
C GLU A 55 5.97 -6.52 10.30
N TYR A 56 5.79 -5.81 9.19
CA TYR A 56 6.64 -4.76 8.67
C TYR A 56 5.95 -3.42 8.86
N LYS A 57 6.63 -2.44 9.41
CA LYS A 57 6.14 -1.06 9.56
C LYS A 57 7.14 -0.07 9.00
N LEU A 58 6.64 0.91 8.27
CA LEU A 58 7.39 2.06 7.79
C LEU A 58 6.76 3.33 8.38
N TYR A 59 7.60 4.29 8.75
CA TYR A 59 7.19 5.51 9.45
C TYR A 59 7.67 6.75 8.72
N TYR A 60 6.90 7.83 8.79
CA TYR A 60 7.34 9.18 8.46
C TYR A 60 8.36 9.66 9.50
N GLU A 61 9.13 10.68 9.17
CA GLU A 61 10.06 11.31 10.12
C GLU A 61 9.30 12.01 11.28
N SER A 62 8.02 12.32 11.08
CA SER A 62 7.09 12.79 12.14
C SER A 62 6.75 11.71 13.18
N GLY A 63 7.07 10.43 12.90
CA GLY A 63 6.75 9.27 13.74
C GLY A 63 5.42 8.58 13.39
N GLU A 64 4.59 9.16 12.52
CA GLU A 64 3.36 8.53 12.05
C GLU A 64 3.65 7.40 11.06
N LEU A 65 2.75 6.41 10.97
CA LEU A 65 2.88 5.30 10.04
C LEU A 65 2.75 5.76 8.58
N ILE A 66 3.67 5.30 7.71
CA ILE A 66 3.50 5.33 6.26
C ILE A 66 2.76 4.09 5.81
N SER A 67 3.19 2.90 6.30
CA SER A 67 2.57 1.63 5.90
C SER A 67 2.75 0.53 6.93
N THR A 68 1.82 -0.43 6.88
CA THR A 68 1.92 -1.72 7.54
C THR A 68 1.68 -2.85 6.54
N SER A 69 2.42 -3.92 6.68
CA SER A 69 2.22 -5.16 5.95
C SER A 69 2.69 -6.35 6.76
N ASN A 70 2.43 -7.56 6.29
CA ASN A 70 2.89 -8.77 6.96
C ASN A 70 3.64 -9.68 5.98
N TYR A 71 4.67 -10.36 6.48
CA TYR A 71 5.53 -11.24 5.71
C TYR A 71 5.57 -12.65 6.29
N VAL A 72 5.69 -13.63 5.42
CA VAL A 72 5.96 -15.03 5.76
C VAL A 72 7.03 -15.52 4.79
N ASP A 73 8.22 -15.86 5.31
CA ASP A 73 9.38 -16.33 4.53
C ASP A 73 9.70 -15.38 3.35
N ASP A 74 9.92 -14.07 3.66
CA ASP A 74 10.17 -12.98 2.70
C ASP A 74 9.01 -12.67 1.74
N VAL A 75 7.90 -13.39 1.80
CA VAL A 75 6.75 -13.17 0.93
C VAL A 75 5.67 -12.36 1.64
N GLN A 76 5.29 -11.22 1.07
CA GLN A 76 4.22 -10.38 1.61
C GLN A 76 2.87 -11.08 1.52
N LYS A 77 2.11 -11.09 2.62
CA LYS A 77 0.80 -11.73 2.75
C LYS A 77 -0.13 -10.96 3.68
N GLY A 78 -1.43 -11.07 3.39
CA GLY A 78 -2.47 -10.49 4.24
C GLY A 78 -2.74 -9.02 3.93
N GLU A 79 -3.37 -8.34 4.88
CA GLU A 79 -3.75 -6.95 4.70
C GLU A 79 -2.52 -6.03 4.66
N MET A 80 -2.48 -5.15 3.66
CA MET A 80 -1.55 -4.04 3.55
C MET A 80 -2.33 -2.74 3.71
N LYS A 81 -1.78 -1.83 4.51
CA LYS A 81 -2.34 -0.48 4.73
C LYS A 81 -1.28 0.57 4.45
N THR A 82 -1.69 1.70 3.90
CA THR A 82 -0.90 2.93 3.89
C THR A 82 -1.67 4.06 4.55
N TYR A 83 -0.95 5.05 5.03
CA TYR A 83 -1.50 6.16 5.79
C TYR A 83 -0.98 7.49 5.26
N TYR A 84 -1.74 8.54 5.40
CA TYR A 84 -1.29 9.92 5.23
C TYR A 84 -0.38 10.31 6.41
N GLU A 85 0.40 11.36 6.25
CA GLU A 85 1.25 11.89 7.34
C GLU A 85 0.42 12.41 8.53
N SER A 86 -0.84 12.71 8.32
CA SER A 86 -1.83 13.01 9.38
C SER A 86 -2.20 11.79 10.25
N GLY A 87 -1.75 10.58 9.88
CA GLY A 87 -2.10 9.32 10.53
C GLY A 87 -3.40 8.68 10.01
N GLU A 88 -4.16 9.38 9.18
CA GLU A 88 -5.39 8.86 8.59
C GLU A 88 -5.12 7.79 7.53
N LEU A 89 -6.00 6.80 7.45
CA LEU A 89 -5.88 5.70 6.49
C LEU A 89 -5.98 6.22 5.05
N GLN A 90 -4.98 5.89 4.22
CA GLN A 90 -4.95 6.26 2.80
C GLN A 90 -5.42 5.13 1.89
N LEU A 91 -4.98 3.89 2.18
CA LEU A 91 -5.25 2.74 1.33
C LEU A 91 -5.31 1.46 2.13
N THR A 92 -6.20 0.55 1.70
CA THR A 92 -6.18 -0.86 2.12
C THR A 92 -6.25 -1.78 0.90
N THR A 93 -5.54 -2.88 0.96
CA THR A 93 -5.63 -3.99 0.01
C THR A 93 -5.24 -5.28 0.70
N ASN A 94 -5.51 -6.41 0.07
CA ASN A 94 -5.02 -7.70 0.54
C ASN A 94 -3.95 -8.22 -0.41
N ILE A 95 -2.88 -8.80 0.14
CA ILE A 95 -1.76 -9.38 -0.59
C ILE A 95 -1.78 -10.89 -0.42
N VAL A 96 -1.69 -11.61 -1.53
CA VAL A 96 -1.55 -13.06 -1.56
C VAL A 96 -0.33 -13.39 -2.41
N ASN A 97 0.67 -14.02 -1.80
CA ASN A 97 1.94 -14.37 -2.46
C ASN A 97 2.63 -13.18 -3.16
N GLY A 98 2.61 -12.01 -2.52
CA GLY A 98 3.24 -10.80 -3.03
C GLY A 98 2.41 -10.00 -4.05
N LEU A 99 1.22 -10.49 -4.43
CA LEU A 99 0.34 -9.84 -5.42
C LEU A 99 -0.94 -9.32 -4.76
N MET A 100 -1.46 -8.17 -5.23
CA MET A 100 -2.75 -7.62 -4.77
C MET A 100 -3.90 -8.51 -5.21
N GLN A 101 -4.73 -8.91 -4.23
CA GLN A 101 -5.90 -9.76 -4.44
C GLN A 101 -7.11 -9.23 -3.67
N GLY A 102 -8.25 -9.12 -4.34
CA GLY A 102 -9.48 -8.66 -3.73
C GLY A 102 -9.66 -7.15 -3.79
N GLU A 103 -10.44 -6.61 -2.88
CA GLU A 103 -10.83 -5.21 -2.92
C GLU A 103 -9.68 -4.29 -2.52
N TYR A 104 -9.37 -3.33 -3.41
CA TYR A 104 -8.47 -2.21 -3.20
C TYR A 104 -9.30 -0.98 -2.89
N LYS A 105 -9.07 -0.34 -1.74
CA LYS A 105 -9.77 0.87 -1.29
C LYS A 105 -8.78 2.00 -1.09
N TYR A 106 -9.14 3.16 -1.60
CA TYR A 106 -8.42 4.40 -1.39
C TYR A 106 -9.32 5.42 -0.70
N TYR A 107 -8.78 6.15 0.26
CA TYR A 107 -9.53 7.07 1.12
C TYR A 107 -9.02 8.50 0.95
N TYR A 108 -9.87 9.47 1.13
CA TYR A 108 -9.47 10.85 1.34
C TYR A 108 -8.76 11.00 2.69
N GLU A 109 -7.92 12.01 2.84
CA GLU A 109 -7.25 12.31 4.11
C GLU A 109 -8.25 12.67 5.24
N SER A 110 -9.47 13.03 4.89
CA SER A 110 -10.60 13.25 5.82
C SER A 110 -11.30 11.94 6.25
N GLY A 111 -10.86 10.78 5.73
CA GLY A 111 -11.30 9.43 6.13
C GLY A 111 -12.39 8.82 5.25
N GLU A 112 -13.07 9.60 4.38
CA GLU A 112 -14.12 9.07 3.52
C GLU A 112 -13.53 8.23 2.39
N LEU A 113 -14.30 7.22 1.93
CA LEU A 113 -13.91 6.40 0.80
C LEU A 113 -13.86 7.24 -0.48
N GLN A 114 -12.70 7.28 -1.13
CA GLN A 114 -12.51 7.99 -2.39
C GLN A 114 -12.70 7.08 -3.60
N MET A 115 -12.23 5.84 -3.53
CA MET A 115 -12.28 4.90 -4.63
C MET A 115 -12.23 3.46 -4.13
N ARG A 116 -12.89 2.56 -4.85
CA ARG A 116 -12.69 1.11 -4.72
C ARG A 116 -12.70 0.42 -6.07
N VAL A 117 -11.90 -0.63 -6.18
CA VAL A 117 -11.88 -1.54 -7.34
C VAL A 117 -11.40 -2.90 -6.86
N ASN A 118 -11.76 -3.97 -7.55
CA ASN A 118 -11.19 -5.28 -7.27
C ASN A 118 -9.86 -5.46 -8.02
N SER A 119 -8.92 -6.18 -7.41
CA SER A 119 -7.65 -6.58 -8.03
C SER A 119 -7.54 -8.11 -8.05
N VAL A 120 -7.00 -8.64 -9.11
CA VAL A 120 -6.61 -10.05 -9.26
C VAL A 120 -5.20 -10.06 -9.83
N ASP A 121 -4.24 -10.58 -9.05
CA ASP A 121 -2.82 -10.65 -9.45
C ASP A 121 -2.27 -9.28 -9.92
N ASP A 122 -2.49 -8.21 -9.13
CA ASP A 122 -2.14 -6.81 -9.40
C ASP A 122 -2.92 -6.15 -10.56
N LEU A 123 -3.82 -6.87 -11.22
CA LEU A 123 -4.62 -6.35 -12.31
C LEU A 123 -6.00 -5.90 -11.82
N LYS A 124 -6.43 -4.68 -12.17
CA LYS A 124 -7.79 -4.20 -11.89
C LYS A 124 -8.80 -5.03 -12.66
N GLN A 125 -9.83 -5.52 -11.94
CA GLN A 125 -10.91 -6.34 -12.47
C GLN A 125 -12.26 -5.87 -11.98
N GLY A 126 -13.25 -5.84 -12.88
CA GLY A 126 -14.63 -5.48 -12.53
C GLY A 126 -14.85 -3.98 -12.34
N GLU A 127 -15.95 -3.64 -11.69
CA GLU A 127 -16.41 -2.27 -11.56
C GLU A 127 -15.56 -1.49 -10.53
N MET A 128 -14.93 -0.39 -10.98
CA MET A 128 -14.38 0.65 -10.14
C MET A 128 -15.45 1.69 -9.83
N LYS A 129 -15.53 2.12 -8.58
CA LYS A 129 -16.36 3.23 -8.13
C LYS A 129 -15.49 4.30 -7.47
N ALA A 130 -15.68 5.54 -7.89
CA ALA A 130 -15.12 6.70 -7.24
C ALA A 130 -16.23 7.52 -6.58
N TYR A 131 -15.89 8.19 -5.48
CA TYR A 131 -16.84 8.93 -4.65
C TYR A 131 -16.33 10.33 -4.36
N TYR A 132 -17.22 11.27 -4.20
CA TYR A 132 -16.95 12.59 -3.62
C TYR A 132 -16.69 12.46 -2.10
N LYS A 133 -16.11 13.49 -1.48
CA LYS A 133 -15.95 13.55 -0.01
C LYS A 133 -17.28 13.45 0.75
N SER A 134 -18.37 13.86 0.15
CA SER A 134 -19.74 13.69 0.69
C SER A 134 -20.20 12.23 0.75
N GLY A 135 -19.46 11.31 0.11
CA GLY A 135 -19.84 9.91 -0.05
C GLY A 135 -20.70 9.62 -1.29
N GLU A 136 -21.14 10.66 -2.00
CA GLU A 136 -21.94 10.49 -3.23
C GLU A 136 -21.07 9.94 -4.37
N LEU A 137 -21.68 9.13 -5.24
CA LEU A 137 -20.99 8.50 -6.37
C LEU A 137 -20.52 9.57 -7.37
N GLN A 138 -19.23 9.57 -7.67
CA GLN A 138 -18.61 10.46 -8.64
C GLN A 138 -18.46 9.81 -10.01
N ALA A 139 -17.99 8.56 -10.05
CA ALA A 139 -17.77 7.84 -11.32
C ALA A 139 -17.86 6.33 -11.16
N THR A 140 -18.22 5.67 -12.27
CA THR A 140 -18.10 4.22 -12.43
C THR A 140 -17.44 3.89 -13.75
N ILE A 141 -16.60 2.84 -13.76
CA ILE A 141 -16.01 2.25 -14.98
C ILE A 141 -15.70 0.78 -14.70
N ASN A 142 -15.82 -0.06 -15.70
CA ASN A 142 -15.41 -1.46 -15.58
C ASN A 142 -13.99 -1.66 -16.11
N TYR A 143 -13.21 -2.51 -15.44
CA TYR A 143 -11.87 -2.92 -15.85
C TYR A 143 -11.81 -4.41 -16.16
N VAL A 144 -11.05 -4.76 -17.16
CA VAL A 144 -10.59 -6.11 -17.46
C VAL A 144 -9.07 -6.03 -17.68
N ASP A 145 -8.31 -6.69 -16.81
CA ASP A 145 -6.83 -6.73 -16.85
C ASP A 145 -6.19 -5.33 -16.94
N ASN A 146 -6.62 -4.39 -16.09
CA ASN A 146 -6.24 -2.98 -16.05
C ASN A 146 -6.77 -2.11 -17.20
N LEU A 147 -7.44 -2.68 -18.21
CA LEU A 147 -7.97 -1.94 -19.34
C LEU A 147 -9.43 -1.53 -19.08
N MET A 148 -9.78 -0.26 -19.36
CA MET A 148 -11.16 0.22 -19.28
C MET A 148 -12.03 -0.44 -20.34
N GLN A 149 -13.17 -0.98 -19.90
CA GLN A 149 -14.15 -1.69 -20.74
C GLN A 149 -15.56 -1.20 -20.44
N GLY A 150 -16.34 -0.98 -21.49
CA GLY A 150 -17.75 -0.62 -21.38
C GLY A 150 -17.98 0.84 -21.02
N GLU A 151 -19.11 1.10 -20.39
CA GLU A 151 -19.60 2.44 -20.15
C GLU A 151 -18.99 3.04 -18.87
N MET A 152 -18.24 4.16 -19.03
CA MET A 152 -17.86 5.05 -17.94
C MET A 152 -18.96 6.06 -17.72
N LYS A 153 -19.39 6.23 -16.48
CA LYS A 153 -20.37 7.24 -16.05
C LYS A 153 -19.73 8.21 -15.08
N ILE A 154 -20.00 9.49 -15.25
CA ILE A 154 -19.58 10.56 -14.34
C ILE A 154 -20.82 11.29 -13.86
N TYR A 155 -20.88 11.59 -12.56
CA TYR A 155 -22.02 12.19 -11.89
C TYR A 155 -21.61 13.48 -11.17
N TYR A 156 -22.54 14.43 -11.07
CA TYR A 156 -22.44 15.53 -10.11
C TYR A 156 -22.62 15.01 -8.68
N GLU A 157 -22.15 15.80 -7.72
CA GLU A 157 -22.36 15.49 -6.29
C GLU A 157 -23.85 15.44 -5.88
N SER A 158 -24.74 16.06 -6.67
CA SER A 158 -26.19 15.91 -6.57
C SER A 158 -26.74 14.56 -7.03
N GLY A 159 -25.87 13.66 -7.56
CA GLY A 159 -26.26 12.37 -8.13
C GLY A 159 -26.73 12.42 -9.60
N GLN A 160 -26.85 13.62 -10.19
CA GLN A 160 -27.24 13.75 -11.60
C GLN A 160 -26.09 13.34 -12.53
N LEU A 161 -26.42 12.63 -13.61
CA LEU A 161 -25.45 12.20 -14.61
C LEU A 161 -24.88 13.39 -15.37
N ILE A 162 -23.52 13.51 -15.39
CA ILE A 162 -22.81 14.50 -16.20
C ILE A 162 -22.58 13.97 -17.60
N SER A 163 -22.04 12.74 -17.72
CA SER A 163 -21.64 12.17 -18.99
C SER A 163 -21.56 10.66 -18.95
N THR A 164 -21.68 10.07 -20.12
CA THR A 164 -21.32 8.68 -20.38
C THR A 164 -20.33 8.60 -21.53
N THR A 165 -19.36 7.71 -21.43
CA THR A 165 -18.39 7.44 -22.49
C THR A 165 -18.12 5.95 -22.54
N ASN A 166 -18.16 5.36 -23.72
CA ASN A 166 -17.87 3.93 -23.87
C ASN A 166 -16.39 3.70 -24.19
N TYR A 167 -15.81 2.66 -23.58
CA TYR A 167 -14.42 2.26 -23.77
C TYR A 167 -14.32 0.79 -24.20
N VAL A 168 -13.34 0.51 -25.04
CA VAL A 168 -12.87 -0.84 -25.38
C VAL A 168 -11.35 -0.80 -25.35
N ASP A 169 -10.74 -1.55 -24.43
CA ASP A 169 -9.28 -1.61 -24.24
C ASP A 169 -8.66 -0.21 -24.11
N ASP A 170 -9.18 0.61 -23.17
CA ASP A 170 -8.81 2.02 -22.93
C ASP A 170 -9.11 2.98 -24.07
N LEU A 171 -9.56 2.49 -25.22
CA LEU A 171 -9.87 3.31 -26.38
C LEU A 171 -11.34 3.79 -26.31
N ARG A 172 -11.50 5.11 -26.32
CA ARG A 172 -12.82 5.75 -26.34
C ARG A 172 -13.56 5.39 -27.62
N GLN A 173 -14.81 4.93 -27.48
CA GLN A 173 -15.69 4.56 -28.59
C GLN A 173 -16.78 5.62 -28.79
N GLY A 174 -17.01 5.99 -30.07
CA GLY A 174 -18.09 6.91 -30.47
C GLY A 174 -17.82 8.39 -30.15
N GLU A 175 -18.79 9.23 -30.54
CA GLU A 175 -18.79 10.66 -30.21
C GLU A 175 -19.32 10.87 -28.80
N SER A 176 -18.67 11.75 -28.01
CA SER A 176 -19.22 12.17 -26.73
C SER A 176 -20.46 13.02 -26.96
N LYS A 177 -21.56 12.66 -26.37
CA LYS A 177 -22.74 13.51 -26.25
C LYS A 177 -22.61 14.40 -25.02
#